data_3aa99a84fd6be86685b8654c369cbaf2
#
_entry.id   3aa99a84fd6be86685b8654c369cbaf2
#
_cell.length_a   1.000
_cell.length_b   1.000
_cell.length_c   1.000
_cell.angle_alpha   90.00
_cell.angle_beta   90.00
_cell.angle_gamma   90.00
#
_symmetry.space_group_name_H-M   'P 1'
#
loop_
_entity.id
_entity.type
_entity.pdbx_description
1 polymer ?
#
loop_
_entity_poly.entity_id
_entity_poly.type
_entity_poly.pdbx_seq_one_letter_code
_entity_poly.pdbx_strand_id
1 'polypeptide(L)'
;MNRRSFSLSLAGLSLASSAFLPSSHAEESSPDGDSDFAPTSTFTQVGKQEKPFLERAEAVLAEKSGRGYVNHMWFGGSFPHYQRLRLRIYIDGETAASIDMEIGLGVGVGFEDPFAPWGTRFVGITGSPSGIFLNHPIPFSKSIRVTAQLPPGVPRDSLLWWIVRGVEGLPLNLSGLTIPSHARLRLHRNEDLQVQPLEEFSLCNAGGSGMVYMVTIAAQSANFEFLEGQIRAYIGGSPRPQLLSSGLEDYFLGTYYFNRGLYHLRQAGLTHRKDEDHSFSAYRFHDLDPVFFSNGLRLTCRCGEERGDLVFGTTGHPQPTTYTTYVWTYDW
;
A
#
# COMPACT_ATOMS: atom_id res chain seq x y z
N MET A 1 -27.23 0.51 46.35
CA MET A 1 -28.38 1.39 46.70
C MET A 1 -28.92 1.98 45.42
N ASN A 2 -30.23 1.77 45.25
CA ASN A 2 -31.17 2.34 44.28
C ASN A 2 -31.01 2.02 42.78
N ARG A 3 -31.70 0.95 42.41
CA ARG A 3 -32.25 0.71 41.07
C ARG A 3 -33.43 1.64 40.83
N ARG A 4 -33.49 2.27 39.67
CA ARG A 4 -34.76 2.88 39.15
C ARG A 4 -35.16 2.13 37.88
N SER A 5 -36.32 1.47 38.02
CA SER A 5 -37.10 0.85 36.96
C SER A 5 -37.85 1.95 36.19
N PHE A 6 -37.89 1.83 34.85
CA PHE A 6 -38.83 2.59 34.02
C PHE A 6 -39.81 1.65 33.37
N SER A 7 -41.08 1.87 33.65
CA SER A 7 -42.23 1.14 33.10
C SER A 7 -42.60 1.73 31.74
N LEU A 8 -42.85 0.87 30.75
CA LEU A 8 -43.46 1.23 29.47
C LEU A 8 -45.00 1.14 29.61
N SER A 9 -45.68 2.25 29.26
CA SER A 9 -47.12 2.27 29.01
C SER A 9 -47.41 2.02 27.53
N LEU A 10 -48.20 0.98 27.25
CA LEU A 10 -48.85 0.76 25.95
C LEU A 10 -50.06 1.69 25.82
N ALA A 11 -50.14 2.47 24.77
CA ALA A 11 -51.36 3.10 24.30
C ALA A 11 -51.71 2.51 22.93
N GLY A 12 -52.90 1.87 22.88
CA GLY A 12 -53.45 1.30 21.66
C GLY A 12 -54.03 2.38 20.73
N LEU A 13 -53.95 2.17 19.44
CA LEU A 13 -54.68 2.90 18.43
C LEU A 13 -55.33 1.93 17.45
N SER A 14 -56.61 2.18 17.24
CA SER A 14 -57.60 1.42 16.49
C SER A 14 -57.42 1.49 14.99
N LEU A 15 -57.70 0.34 14.34
CA LEU A 15 -57.82 0.15 12.90
C LEU A 15 -59.04 0.93 12.33
N ALA A 16 -58.79 1.72 11.28
CA ALA A 16 -59.80 2.17 10.33
C ALA A 16 -59.54 1.55 8.97
N SER A 17 -60.42 0.67 8.51
CA SER A 17 -60.42 0.11 7.17
C SER A 17 -60.99 1.14 6.19
N SER A 18 -60.21 1.51 5.16
CA SER A 18 -60.70 2.19 3.98
C SER A 18 -60.39 1.34 2.76
N ALA A 19 -61.45 0.93 2.05
CA ALA A 19 -61.43 0.21 0.81
C ALA A 19 -60.90 1.13 -0.33
N PHE A 20 -59.84 0.68 -1.02
CA PHE A 20 -59.38 1.32 -2.25
C PHE A 20 -59.78 0.48 -3.47
N LEU A 21 -60.45 1.15 -4.43
CA LEU A 21 -60.74 0.63 -5.77
C LEU A 21 -59.47 0.55 -6.62
N PRO A 22 -59.36 -0.40 -7.52
CA PRO A 22 -58.18 -0.49 -8.39
C PRO A 22 -58.25 0.55 -9.50
N SER A 23 -57.33 1.49 -9.51
CA SER A 23 -57.04 2.32 -10.67
C SER A 23 -56.05 1.58 -11.57
N SER A 24 -56.43 1.37 -12.84
CA SER A 24 -55.58 0.90 -13.92
C SER A 24 -54.49 1.96 -14.16
N HIS A 25 -53.29 1.67 -13.74
CA HIS A 25 -52.10 2.38 -14.19
C HIS A 25 -51.41 1.55 -15.29
N ALA A 26 -51.17 2.22 -16.44
CA ALA A 26 -50.36 1.75 -17.50
C ALA A 26 -48.99 1.29 -16.95
N GLU A 27 -48.52 0.14 -17.38
CA GLU A 27 -47.15 -0.31 -17.20
C GLU A 27 -46.22 0.71 -17.86
N GLU A 28 -45.67 1.63 -17.08
CA GLU A 28 -44.41 2.25 -17.44
C GLU A 28 -43.32 1.18 -17.33
N SER A 29 -42.82 0.74 -18.48
CA SER A 29 -41.63 -0.06 -18.60
C SER A 29 -40.49 0.70 -17.93
N SER A 30 -40.13 0.29 -16.70
CA SER A 30 -38.86 0.63 -16.08
C SER A 30 -37.78 0.21 -17.08
N PRO A 31 -36.78 1.05 -17.38
CA PRO A 31 -35.61 0.57 -18.09
C PRO A 31 -34.96 -0.46 -17.16
N ASP A 32 -34.98 -1.72 -17.64
CA ASP A 32 -34.22 -2.80 -17.02
C ASP A 32 -32.77 -2.34 -16.87
N GLY A 33 -32.45 -1.79 -15.75
CA GLY A 33 -31.10 -1.68 -15.25
C GLY A 33 -30.65 -3.09 -14.98
N ASP A 34 -30.17 -3.75 -16.02
CA ASP A 34 -29.47 -5.02 -15.92
C ASP A 34 -28.34 -4.84 -14.90
N SER A 35 -28.60 -5.26 -13.67
CA SER A 35 -27.56 -5.31 -12.66
C SER A 35 -26.63 -6.45 -13.05
N ASP A 36 -25.67 -6.15 -13.90
CA ASP A 36 -24.57 -6.99 -14.35
C ASP A 36 -23.64 -7.39 -13.16
N PHE A 37 -24.22 -7.73 -12.03
CA PHE A 37 -23.49 -8.36 -10.94
C PHE A 37 -23.40 -9.85 -11.24
N ALA A 38 -22.32 -10.22 -11.91
CA ALA A 38 -21.89 -11.62 -11.88
C ALA A 38 -21.90 -12.14 -10.45
N PRO A 39 -22.21 -13.42 -10.20
CA PRO A 39 -22.26 -13.96 -8.86
C PRO A 39 -20.97 -13.64 -8.10
N THR A 40 -21.08 -12.97 -6.97
CA THR A 40 -19.95 -12.64 -6.12
C THR A 40 -19.37 -13.91 -5.51
N SER A 41 -18.09 -14.12 -5.64
CA SER A 41 -17.39 -15.27 -5.06
C SER A 41 -16.06 -14.86 -4.41
N THR A 42 -15.62 -15.68 -3.45
CA THR A 42 -14.28 -15.58 -2.86
C THR A 42 -13.42 -16.70 -3.43
N PHE A 43 -12.19 -16.38 -3.79
CA PHE A 43 -11.18 -17.36 -4.15
C PHE A 43 -10.01 -17.35 -3.17
N THR A 44 -9.40 -18.51 -2.97
CA THR A 44 -8.21 -18.68 -2.11
C THR A 44 -7.28 -19.68 -2.78
N GLN A 45 -5.99 -19.35 -2.82
CA GLN A 45 -4.92 -20.25 -3.17
C GLN A 45 -3.90 -20.27 -2.04
N VAL A 46 -3.54 -21.46 -1.60
CA VAL A 46 -2.60 -21.69 -0.50
C VAL A 46 -1.52 -22.66 -0.93
N GLY A 47 -0.33 -22.48 -0.40
CA GLY A 47 0.74 -23.41 -0.68
C GLY A 47 1.78 -23.47 0.43
N LYS A 48 2.51 -24.56 0.40
CA LYS A 48 3.72 -24.80 1.16
C LYS A 48 4.68 -25.48 0.23
N GLN A 49 5.84 -24.87 0.00
CA GLN A 49 6.83 -25.41 -0.90
C GLN A 49 8.16 -25.62 -0.18
N GLU A 50 8.67 -26.80 -0.35
CA GLU A 50 10.04 -27.16 -0.07
C GLU A 50 10.83 -27.07 -1.38
N LYS A 51 12.11 -27.11 -1.27
CA LYS A 51 13.23 -27.15 -2.19
C LYS A 51 13.00 -27.07 -3.73
N PRO A 52 12.24 -27.92 -4.45
CA PRO A 52 12.26 -27.91 -5.93
C PRO A 52 11.63 -26.67 -6.56
N PHE A 53 10.73 -26.03 -5.81
CA PHE A 53 10.07 -24.81 -6.21
C PHE A 53 11.00 -23.61 -6.07
N LEU A 54 11.78 -23.59 -5.00
CA LEU A 54 12.63 -22.48 -4.59
C LEU A 54 13.96 -22.43 -5.38
N GLU A 55 14.31 -23.49 -6.10
CA GLU A 55 15.47 -23.52 -7.00
C GLU A 55 15.22 -22.82 -8.35
N ARG A 56 13.99 -22.49 -8.67
CA ARG A 56 13.63 -21.76 -9.90
C ARG A 56 13.92 -20.27 -9.75
N ALA A 57 14.30 -19.64 -10.83
CA ALA A 57 14.52 -18.19 -10.84
C ALA A 57 13.26 -17.40 -10.44
N GLU A 58 12.07 -17.95 -10.77
CA GLU A 58 10.77 -17.39 -10.41
C GLU A 58 9.75 -18.52 -10.38
N ALA A 59 8.91 -18.55 -9.35
CA ALA A 59 7.92 -19.60 -9.14
C ALA A 59 6.53 -19.03 -8.95
N VAL A 60 5.52 -19.64 -9.59
CA VAL A 60 4.13 -19.24 -9.49
C VAL A 60 3.57 -19.68 -8.14
N LEU A 61 3.03 -18.71 -7.37
CA LEU A 61 2.34 -18.94 -6.11
C LEU A 61 0.82 -19.06 -6.31
N ALA A 62 0.28 -18.20 -7.17
CA ALA A 62 -1.14 -18.14 -7.44
C ALA A 62 -1.41 -17.61 -8.86
N GLU A 63 -2.46 -18.16 -9.48
CA GLU A 63 -3.01 -17.66 -10.75
C GLU A 63 -4.53 -17.66 -10.67
N LYS A 64 -5.16 -16.60 -11.17
CA LYS A 64 -6.61 -16.50 -11.26
C LYS A 64 -7.00 -15.82 -12.56
N SER A 65 -7.88 -16.46 -13.33
CA SER A 65 -8.56 -15.88 -14.50
C SER A 65 -9.94 -15.34 -14.09
N GLY A 66 -10.45 -14.36 -14.84
CA GLY A 66 -11.71 -13.68 -14.57
C GLY A 66 -11.49 -12.22 -14.19
N ARG A 67 -12.50 -11.62 -13.56
CA ARG A 67 -12.49 -10.22 -13.10
C ARG A 67 -12.70 -10.15 -11.59
N GLY A 68 -11.86 -9.41 -10.90
CA GLY A 68 -11.96 -9.27 -9.46
C GLY A 68 -10.79 -8.47 -8.88
N TYR A 69 -10.48 -8.71 -7.62
CA TYR A 69 -9.26 -8.20 -6.99
C TYR A 69 -8.74 -9.15 -5.92
N VAL A 70 -7.42 -9.25 -5.79
CA VAL A 70 -6.76 -9.82 -4.62
C VAL A 70 -6.86 -8.81 -3.48
N ASN A 71 -7.19 -9.26 -2.28
CA ASN A 71 -7.34 -8.38 -1.10
C ASN A 71 -6.61 -8.91 0.14
N HIS A 72 -5.93 -10.03 0.02
CA HIS A 72 -5.13 -10.59 1.11
C HIS A 72 -4.02 -11.47 0.55
N MET A 73 -2.81 -11.19 0.98
CA MET A 73 -1.67 -12.08 0.84
C MET A 73 -0.99 -12.23 2.20
N TRP A 74 -0.61 -13.45 2.51
CA TRP A 74 0.18 -13.75 3.69
C TRP A 74 1.32 -14.69 3.31
N PHE A 75 2.49 -14.41 3.88
CA PHE A 75 3.69 -15.18 3.66
C PHE A 75 4.33 -15.58 4.97
N GLY A 76 4.81 -16.82 5.06
CA GLY A 76 5.63 -17.33 6.14
C GLY A 76 6.87 -18.01 5.55
N GLY A 77 8.04 -17.73 6.11
CA GLY A 77 9.27 -18.33 5.67
C GLY A 77 10.21 -18.63 6.82
N SER A 78 11.11 -19.60 6.65
CA SER A 78 12.09 -20.00 7.65
C SER A 78 13.50 -20.01 7.04
N PHE A 79 13.92 -18.89 6.44
CA PHE A 79 15.23 -18.78 5.80
C PHE A 79 15.85 -17.38 6.05
N PRO A 80 17.19 -17.28 5.98
CA PRO A 80 17.87 -16.00 6.06
C PRO A 80 17.40 -15.02 5.01
N HIS A 81 17.41 -13.73 5.33
CA HIS A 81 17.00 -12.68 4.40
C HIS A 81 15.56 -12.80 3.90
N TYR A 82 14.67 -13.36 4.72
CA TYR A 82 13.27 -13.61 4.38
C TYR A 82 12.56 -12.34 3.88
N GLN A 83 12.84 -11.17 4.46
CA GLN A 83 12.25 -9.90 4.06
C GLN A 83 12.68 -9.45 2.65
N ARG A 84 13.74 -10.03 2.10
CA ARG A 84 14.22 -9.80 0.73
C ARG A 84 13.62 -10.76 -0.30
N LEU A 85 12.66 -11.61 0.11
CA LEU A 85 11.87 -12.40 -0.84
C LEU A 85 11.29 -11.47 -1.91
N ARG A 86 11.60 -11.75 -3.18
CA ARG A 86 11.10 -10.96 -4.31
C ARG A 86 9.73 -11.43 -4.72
N LEU A 87 8.74 -10.56 -4.63
CA LEU A 87 7.36 -10.83 -5.06
C LEU A 87 7.09 -10.06 -6.35
N ARG A 88 6.52 -10.76 -7.36
CA ARG A 88 6.05 -10.12 -8.60
C ARG A 88 4.59 -10.44 -8.85
N ILE A 89 3.85 -9.43 -9.33
CA ILE A 89 2.45 -9.57 -9.64
C ILE A 89 2.21 -9.03 -11.05
N TYR A 90 1.69 -9.91 -11.89
CA TYR A 90 1.36 -9.64 -13.28
C TYR A 90 -0.15 -9.54 -13.42
N ILE A 91 -0.65 -8.46 -14.00
CA ILE A 91 -2.07 -8.16 -14.12
C ILE A 91 -2.45 -8.24 -15.59
N ASP A 92 -3.55 -8.96 -15.89
CA ASP A 92 -4.20 -9.02 -17.20
C ASP A 92 -3.29 -9.45 -18.37
N GLY A 93 -2.33 -10.35 -18.10
CA GLY A 93 -1.42 -10.91 -19.08
C GLY A 93 -0.23 -10.01 -19.43
N GLU A 94 0.09 -9.01 -18.60
CA GLU A 94 1.30 -8.20 -18.77
C GLU A 94 2.56 -9.09 -18.78
N THR A 95 3.53 -8.71 -19.60
CA THR A 95 4.84 -9.40 -19.68
C THR A 95 5.82 -8.87 -18.64
N ALA A 96 5.73 -7.58 -18.30
CA ALA A 96 6.43 -6.97 -17.17
C ALA A 96 5.48 -6.91 -15.97
N ALA A 97 5.98 -7.22 -14.78
CA ALA A 97 5.18 -7.17 -13.57
C ALA A 97 4.72 -5.74 -13.26
N SER A 98 3.42 -5.56 -13.00
CA SER A 98 2.88 -4.30 -12.45
C SER A 98 3.45 -3.99 -11.07
N ILE A 99 3.76 -5.03 -10.29
CA ILE A 99 4.35 -4.95 -8.96
C ILE A 99 5.56 -5.88 -8.94
N ASP A 100 6.72 -5.35 -8.56
CA ASP A 100 7.97 -6.10 -8.41
C ASP A 100 8.73 -5.54 -7.22
N MET A 101 8.75 -6.26 -6.08
CA MET A 101 9.22 -5.74 -4.79
C MET A 101 9.90 -6.80 -3.93
N GLU A 102 10.76 -6.36 -3.03
CA GLU A 102 11.10 -7.10 -1.81
C GLU A 102 9.95 -6.98 -0.81
N ILE A 103 9.51 -8.10 -0.20
CA ILE A 103 8.30 -8.09 0.66
C ILE A 103 8.48 -7.27 1.93
N GLY A 104 9.69 -7.14 2.47
CA GLY A 104 9.99 -6.30 3.63
C GLY A 104 9.67 -4.84 3.34
N LEU A 105 10.29 -4.25 2.30
CA LEU A 105 10.01 -2.86 1.94
C LEU A 105 8.61 -2.68 1.35
N GLY A 106 8.04 -3.74 0.76
CA GLY A 106 6.64 -3.76 0.32
C GLY A 106 5.64 -3.50 1.46
N VAL A 107 5.98 -3.88 2.69
CA VAL A 107 5.21 -3.52 3.89
C VAL A 107 5.79 -2.32 4.64
N GLY A 108 6.84 -1.71 4.13
CA GLY A 108 7.46 -0.51 4.70
C GLY A 108 8.63 -0.78 5.64
N VAL A 109 9.17 -2.00 5.67
CA VAL A 109 10.33 -2.36 6.51
C VAL A 109 11.57 -2.48 5.66
N GLY A 110 12.52 -1.59 5.89
CA GLY A 110 13.87 -1.66 5.33
C GLY A 110 14.87 -2.30 6.28
N PHE A 111 16.07 -2.55 5.76
CA PHE A 111 17.22 -3.05 6.54
C PHE A 111 16.97 -4.37 7.28
N GLU A 112 15.97 -5.13 6.83
CA GLU A 112 15.56 -6.40 7.44
C GLU A 112 15.27 -6.27 8.95
N ASP A 113 14.72 -5.10 9.38
CA ASP A 113 14.43 -4.84 10.78
C ASP A 113 13.51 -5.93 11.34
N PRO A 114 13.89 -6.58 12.46
CA PRO A 114 13.16 -7.72 13.00
C PRO A 114 11.97 -7.33 13.89
N PHE A 115 11.70 -6.03 14.09
CA PHE A 115 10.66 -5.60 15.01
C PHE A 115 9.27 -6.13 14.62
N ALA A 116 8.70 -6.90 15.52
CA ALA A 116 7.38 -7.51 15.38
C ALA A 116 6.81 -7.83 16.79
N PRO A 117 5.49 -7.99 17.00
CA PRO A 117 4.45 -7.82 15.99
C PRO A 117 4.03 -6.36 15.82
N TRP A 118 3.65 -5.98 14.63
CA TRP A 118 2.96 -4.74 14.35
C TRP A 118 2.11 -4.89 13.07
N GLY A 119 1.13 -4.01 12.90
CA GLY A 119 0.32 -4.03 11.68
C GLY A 119 -0.63 -2.86 11.60
N THR A 120 -0.96 -2.54 10.36
CA THR A 120 -2.05 -1.66 9.96
C THR A 120 -3.20 -2.50 9.43
N ARG A 121 -4.22 -1.85 8.86
CA ARG A 121 -5.27 -2.54 8.09
C ARG A 121 -4.72 -3.25 6.84
N PHE A 122 -3.65 -2.72 6.26
CA PHE A 122 -3.17 -3.13 4.94
C PHE A 122 -1.88 -3.92 4.94
N VAL A 123 -1.00 -3.69 5.91
CA VAL A 123 0.30 -4.35 5.98
C VAL A 123 0.73 -4.61 7.40
N GLY A 124 1.59 -5.60 7.60
CA GLY A 124 2.21 -5.84 8.90
C GLY A 124 3.10 -7.06 8.94
N ILE A 125 3.77 -7.19 10.09
CA ILE A 125 4.63 -8.34 10.44
C ILE A 125 4.16 -8.89 11.78
N THR A 126 3.86 -10.19 11.84
CA THR A 126 3.28 -10.85 13.03
C THR A 126 4.21 -11.81 13.73
N GLY A 127 5.41 -12.00 13.21
CA GLY A 127 6.40 -12.89 13.82
C GLY A 127 7.82 -12.60 13.34
N SER A 128 8.80 -13.07 14.09
CA SER A 128 10.20 -13.04 13.73
C SER A 128 10.71 -14.49 13.63
N PRO A 129 11.25 -14.91 12.49
CA PRO A 129 11.56 -14.13 11.29
C PRO A 129 10.41 -13.99 10.29
N SER A 130 9.22 -14.52 10.53
CA SER A 130 8.19 -14.68 9.51
C SER A 130 6.79 -14.31 9.97
N GLY A 131 5.89 -14.14 9.00
CA GLY A 131 4.51 -13.72 9.17
C GLY A 131 4.31 -12.31 8.62
N ILE A 132 4.52 -12.11 7.30
CA ILE A 132 4.26 -10.84 6.62
C ILE A 132 2.91 -10.94 5.93
N PHE A 133 2.06 -9.92 6.10
CA PHE A 133 0.80 -9.83 5.37
C PHE A 133 0.68 -8.51 4.60
N LEU A 134 0.04 -8.60 3.42
CA LEU A 134 -0.32 -7.50 2.55
C LEU A 134 -1.79 -7.64 2.16
N ASN A 135 -2.58 -6.64 2.52
CA ASN A 135 -4.01 -6.56 2.20
C ASN A 135 -4.26 -5.45 1.15
N HIS A 136 -3.28 -5.20 0.28
CA HIS A 136 -3.47 -4.26 -0.83
C HIS A 136 -4.55 -4.80 -1.77
N PRO A 137 -5.61 -4.03 -2.05
CA PRO A 137 -6.58 -4.41 -3.06
C PRO A 137 -5.94 -4.31 -4.46
N ILE A 138 -5.74 -5.44 -5.13
CA ILE A 138 -5.07 -5.50 -6.44
C ILE A 138 -6.10 -5.91 -7.51
N PRO A 139 -6.70 -4.95 -8.24
CA PRO A 139 -7.72 -5.24 -9.23
C PRO A 139 -7.13 -5.90 -10.48
N PHE A 140 -7.93 -6.78 -11.09
CA PHE A 140 -7.65 -7.36 -12.40
C PHE A 140 -8.96 -7.53 -13.19
N SER A 141 -8.89 -7.38 -14.52
CA SER A 141 -10.06 -7.49 -15.40
C SER A 141 -10.07 -8.74 -16.28
N LYS A 142 -8.93 -9.44 -16.39
CA LYS A 142 -8.78 -10.69 -17.15
C LYS A 142 -8.07 -11.77 -16.36
N SER A 143 -6.99 -11.43 -15.68
CA SER A 143 -6.21 -12.39 -14.90
C SER A 143 -5.23 -11.71 -13.97
N ILE A 144 -4.83 -12.46 -12.94
CA ILE A 144 -3.71 -12.07 -12.06
C ILE A 144 -2.83 -13.29 -11.85
N ARG A 145 -1.50 -13.07 -11.84
CA ARG A 145 -0.49 -14.07 -11.51
C ARG A 145 0.46 -13.50 -10.47
N VAL A 146 0.60 -14.21 -9.36
CA VAL A 146 1.51 -13.89 -8.26
C VAL A 146 2.66 -14.87 -8.28
N THR A 147 3.88 -14.37 -8.26
CA THR A 147 5.10 -15.18 -8.28
C THR A 147 6.05 -14.76 -7.17
N ALA A 148 6.97 -15.63 -6.80
CA ALA A 148 8.04 -15.32 -5.86
C ALA A 148 9.39 -15.84 -6.35
N GLN A 149 10.44 -15.14 -5.92
CA GLN A 149 11.83 -15.52 -6.13
C GLN A 149 12.60 -15.36 -4.83
N LEU A 150 13.36 -16.38 -4.44
CA LEU A 150 14.20 -16.33 -3.25
C LEU A 150 15.38 -15.37 -3.42
N PRO A 151 15.82 -14.75 -2.30
CA PRO A 151 17.11 -14.04 -2.28
C PRO A 151 18.27 -14.97 -2.62
N PRO A 152 19.36 -14.43 -3.17
CA PRO A 152 20.59 -15.22 -3.38
C PRO A 152 21.12 -15.85 -2.08
N GLY A 153 21.66 -17.04 -2.16
CA GLY A 153 22.32 -17.73 -1.04
C GLY A 153 21.39 -18.39 -0.02
N VAL A 154 20.08 -18.40 -0.28
CA VAL A 154 19.12 -19.07 0.61
C VAL A 154 19.39 -20.58 0.69
N PRO A 155 19.40 -21.19 1.91
CA PRO A 155 19.61 -22.63 2.08
C PRO A 155 18.59 -23.48 1.32
N ARG A 156 19.04 -24.65 0.86
CA ARG A 156 18.23 -25.55 0.02
C ARG A 156 17.05 -26.22 0.73
N ASP A 157 17.04 -26.25 2.06
CA ASP A 157 15.98 -26.78 2.91
C ASP A 157 14.97 -25.73 3.39
N SER A 158 15.03 -24.55 2.79
CA SER A 158 14.15 -23.43 3.12
C SER A 158 12.70 -23.70 2.75
N LEU A 159 11.79 -23.22 3.57
CA LEU A 159 10.34 -23.37 3.39
C LEU A 159 9.71 -21.99 3.16
N LEU A 160 8.75 -21.94 2.24
CA LEU A 160 7.85 -20.82 2.05
C LEU A 160 6.39 -21.30 2.14
N TRP A 161 5.61 -20.67 2.99
CA TRP A 161 4.17 -20.80 3.03
C TRP A 161 3.53 -19.52 2.49
N TRP A 162 2.38 -19.67 1.83
CA TRP A 162 1.64 -18.50 1.36
C TRP A 162 0.14 -18.73 1.33
N ILE A 163 -0.59 -17.63 1.44
CA ILE A 163 -2.02 -17.52 1.18
C ILE A 163 -2.20 -16.34 0.22
N VAL A 164 -2.95 -16.55 -0.87
CA VAL A 164 -3.44 -15.48 -1.74
C VAL A 164 -4.95 -15.61 -1.80
N ARG A 165 -5.65 -14.57 -1.41
CA ARG A 165 -7.11 -14.52 -1.37
C ARG A 165 -7.63 -13.29 -2.09
N GLY A 166 -8.81 -13.42 -2.70
CA GLY A 166 -9.48 -12.34 -3.40
C GLY A 166 -10.96 -12.60 -3.59
N VAL A 167 -11.59 -11.68 -4.29
CA VAL A 167 -13.02 -11.73 -4.61
C VAL A 167 -13.25 -11.46 -6.09
N GLU A 168 -14.33 -12.03 -6.62
CA GLU A 168 -14.84 -11.82 -7.99
C GLU A 168 -16.19 -11.14 -7.93
N GLY A 169 -16.54 -10.37 -8.97
CA GLY A 169 -17.86 -9.77 -9.13
C GLY A 169 -18.17 -8.58 -8.22
N LEU A 170 -17.25 -8.13 -7.34
CA LEU A 170 -17.45 -6.95 -6.52
C LEU A 170 -16.68 -5.75 -7.06
N PRO A 171 -17.27 -4.54 -7.02
CA PRO A 171 -16.54 -3.31 -7.27
C PRO A 171 -15.52 -3.06 -6.14
N LEU A 172 -14.36 -2.56 -6.49
CA LEU A 172 -13.37 -2.11 -5.52
C LEU A 172 -13.66 -0.67 -5.11
N ASN A 173 -13.91 -0.44 -3.82
CA ASN A 173 -14.07 0.90 -3.25
C ASN A 173 -12.86 1.24 -2.36
N LEU A 174 -12.24 2.37 -2.62
CA LEU A 174 -11.09 2.87 -1.88
C LEU A 174 -11.18 4.40 -1.77
N SER A 175 -10.90 4.97 -0.61
CA SER A 175 -10.90 6.43 -0.38
C SER A 175 -12.21 7.13 -0.80
N GLY A 176 -13.35 6.44 -0.65
CA GLY A 176 -14.66 6.97 -1.06
C GLY A 176 -14.91 6.97 -2.58
N LEU A 177 -14.01 6.39 -3.36
CA LEU A 177 -14.13 6.26 -4.80
C LEU A 177 -14.32 4.78 -5.19
N THR A 178 -15.22 4.51 -6.13
CA THR A 178 -15.24 3.22 -6.83
C THR A 178 -14.11 3.22 -7.85
N ILE A 179 -13.13 2.38 -7.63
CA ILE A 179 -11.97 2.24 -8.53
C ILE A 179 -12.45 1.67 -9.88
N PRO A 180 -12.11 2.29 -11.01
CA PRO A 180 -12.48 1.78 -12.32
C PRO A 180 -12.04 0.32 -12.53
N SER A 181 -12.85 -0.47 -13.18
CA SER A 181 -12.58 -1.91 -13.37
C SER A 181 -11.33 -2.21 -14.19
N HIS A 182 -10.87 -1.26 -14.99
CA HIS A 182 -9.63 -1.36 -15.78
C HIS A 182 -8.41 -0.77 -15.06
N ALA A 183 -8.59 -0.23 -13.85
CA ALA A 183 -7.48 0.30 -13.07
C ALA A 183 -6.44 -0.79 -12.75
N ARG A 184 -5.20 -0.36 -12.60
CA ARG A 184 -4.07 -1.21 -12.21
C ARG A 184 -3.41 -0.65 -10.96
N LEU A 185 -3.11 -1.52 -9.99
CA LEU A 185 -2.17 -1.16 -8.95
C LEU A 185 -0.75 -1.37 -9.49
N ARG A 186 0.01 -0.28 -9.56
CA ARG A 186 1.39 -0.27 -10.05
C ARG A 186 2.36 0.09 -8.95
N LEU A 187 3.57 -0.47 -9.05
CA LEU A 187 4.68 -0.12 -8.18
C LEU A 187 5.77 0.59 -8.99
N HIS A 188 6.01 1.85 -8.62
CA HIS A 188 7.18 2.62 -9.06
C HIS A 188 8.28 2.46 -8.02
N ARG A 189 9.49 2.15 -8.44
CA ARG A 189 10.58 1.84 -7.52
C ARG A 189 11.90 2.44 -7.93
N ASN A 190 12.65 2.85 -6.92
CA ASN A 190 14.10 3.03 -7.00
C ASN A 190 14.73 2.04 -6.00
N GLU A 191 15.82 1.42 -6.38
CA GLU A 191 16.57 0.51 -5.51
C GLU A 191 18.03 0.95 -5.51
N ASP A 192 18.58 1.17 -4.30
CA ASP A 192 19.96 1.61 -4.05
C ASP A 192 20.37 2.87 -4.82
N LEU A 193 19.43 3.80 -4.99
CA LEU A 193 19.66 5.06 -5.70
C LEU A 193 20.55 5.99 -4.87
N GLN A 194 21.72 6.32 -5.41
CA GLN A 194 22.61 7.31 -4.81
C GLN A 194 22.17 8.72 -5.24
N VAL A 195 21.87 9.57 -4.27
CA VAL A 195 21.42 10.96 -4.49
C VAL A 195 22.37 11.92 -3.81
N GLN A 196 22.79 12.96 -4.54
CA GLN A 196 23.69 13.97 -4.00
C GLN A 196 22.92 14.96 -3.09
N PRO A 197 23.62 15.65 -2.17
CA PRO A 197 23.03 16.70 -1.35
C PRO A 197 22.27 17.71 -2.19
N LEU A 198 21.04 18.05 -1.76
CA LEU A 198 20.13 19.00 -2.39
C LEU A 198 19.62 18.60 -3.79
N GLU A 199 19.99 17.43 -4.28
CA GLU A 199 19.45 16.91 -5.54
C GLU A 199 17.98 16.48 -5.36
N GLU A 200 17.11 16.92 -6.28
CA GLU A 200 15.73 16.42 -6.40
C GLU A 200 15.69 15.20 -7.31
N PHE A 201 15.13 14.11 -6.82
CA PHE A 201 14.99 12.86 -7.57
C PHE A 201 13.53 12.43 -7.69
N SER A 202 13.23 11.65 -8.73
CA SER A 202 11.88 11.15 -8.96
C SER A 202 11.60 9.92 -8.10
N LEU A 203 10.51 9.95 -7.37
CA LEU A 203 9.92 8.78 -6.70
C LEU A 203 8.98 8.03 -7.63
N CYS A 204 8.20 8.77 -8.43
CA CYS A 204 7.22 8.24 -9.36
C CYS A 204 6.96 9.20 -10.51
N ASN A 205 6.84 8.67 -11.72
CA ASN A 205 6.26 9.35 -12.87
C ASN A 205 5.15 8.47 -13.43
N ALA A 206 3.90 8.90 -13.26
CA ALA A 206 2.74 8.22 -13.80
C ALA A 206 2.06 9.08 -14.87
N GLY A 207 1.62 8.46 -15.95
CA GLY A 207 0.78 9.09 -16.98
C GLY A 207 -0.70 8.95 -16.66
N GLY A 208 -1.57 9.59 -17.46
CA GLY A 208 -3.02 9.41 -17.34
C GLY A 208 -3.62 9.92 -16.04
N SER A 209 -4.55 9.18 -15.48
CA SER A 209 -5.25 9.50 -14.24
C SER A 209 -5.04 8.41 -13.21
N GLY A 210 -5.20 8.75 -11.93
CA GLY A 210 -5.00 7.79 -10.86
C GLY A 210 -4.96 8.42 -9.48
N MET A 211 -4.45 7.63 -8.53
CA MET A 211 -4.18 8.10 -7.17
C MET A 211 -2.92 7.46 -6.60
N VAL A 212 -2.15 8.22 -5.83
CA VAL A 212 -1.11 7.66 -4.96
C VAL A 212 -1.79 6.92 -3.82
N TYR A 213 -1.40 5.68 -3.60
CA TYR A 213 -1.98 4.83 -2.57
C TYR A 213 -1.09 4.68 -1.36
N MET A 214 0.19 4.36 -1.59
CA MET A 214 1.18 4.14 -0.53
C MET A 214 2.56 4.58 -0.99
N VAL A 215 3.35 5.07 -0.05
CA VAL A 215 4.80 5.29 -0.23
C VAL A 215 5.53 4.55 0.86
N THR A 216 6.56 3.80 0.50
CA THR A 216 7.54 3.26 1.43
C THR A 216 8.93 3.70 1.05
N ILE A 217 9.77 3.88 2.04
CA ILE A 217 11.13 4.36 1.86
C ILE A 217 12.08 3.69 2.85
N ALA A 218 13.26 3.39 2.38
CA ALA A 218 14.43 3.10 3.20
C ALA A 218 15.57 4.00 2.73
N ALA A 219 16.27 4.65 3.64
CA ALA A 219 17.40 5.48 3.28
C ALA A 219 18.50 5.43 4.34
N GLN A 220 19.74 5.65 3.89
CA GLN A 220 20.93 5.67 4.73
C GLN A 220 21.90 6.74 4.25
N SER A 221 22.53 7.44 5.20
CA SER A 221 23.46 8.54 4.94
C SER A 221 24.53 8.64 6.03
N ALA A 222 25.43 9.62 5.94
CA ALA A 222 26.38 9.95 6.99
C ALA A 222 25.79 10.85 8.10
N ASN A 223 24.62 11.43 7.90
CA ASN A 223 23.83 12.16 8.91
C ASN A 223 22.34 12.11 8.57
N PHE A 224 21.46 12.58 9.47
CA PHE A 224 20.00 12.61 9.23
C PHE A 224 19.50 13.88 8.52
N GLU A 225 20.35 14.78 8.07
CA GLU A 225 19.90 16.03 7.47
C GLU A 225 19.21 15.88 6.11
N PHE A 226 19.34 14.70 5.48
CA PHE A 226 18.53 14.34 4.32
C PHE A 226 17.02 14.27 4.65
N LEU A 227 16.64 14.11 5.93
CA LEU A 227 15.24 14.09 6.37
C LEU A 227 14.56 15.46 6.22
N GLU A 228 15.31 16.56 6.08
CA GLU A 228 14.74 17.85 5.70
C GLU A 228 14.16 17.87 4.28
N GLY A 229 14.47 16.85 3.48
CA GLY A 229 14.02 16.72 2.10
C GLY A 229 12.50 16.67 1.98
N GLN A 230 11.95 17.50 1.12
CA GLN A 230 10.51 17.60 0.94
C GLN A 230 10.00 16.64 -0.15
N ILE A 231 8.85 16.04 0.09
CA ILE A 231 8.08 15.33 -0.93
C ILE A 231 7.24 16.36 -1.69
N ARG A 232 7.27 16.29 -3.02
CA ARG A 232 6.55 17.20 -3.92
C ARG A 232 5.76 16.41 -4.95
N ALA A 233 4.46 16.69 -5.10
CA ALA A 233 3.63 16.12 -6.16
C ALA A 233 3.25 17.22 -7.17
N TYR A 234 3.66 17.04 -8.41
CA TYR A 234 3.30 17.90 -9.54
C TYR A 234 2.28 17.15 -10.40
N ILE A 235 1.07 17.70 -10.51
CA ILE A 235 -0.06 17.07 -11.18
C ILE A 235 -0.40 17.81 -12.46
N GLY A 236 -0.73 17.08 -13.54
CA GLY A 236 -1.18 17.65 -14.81
C GLY A 236 -0.17 18.56 -15.48
N GLY A 237 1.14 18.34 -15.27
CA GLY A 237 2.20 19.18 -15.83
C GLY A 237 2.36 20.56 -15.16
N SER A 238 1.72 20.77 -14.00
CA SER A 238 1.86 22.03 -13.25
C SER A 238 3.32 22.31 -12.88
N PRO A 239 3.79 23.57 -13.02
CA PRO A 239 5.14 23.96 -12.59
C PRO A 239 5.26 24.12 -11.07
N ARG A 240 4.14 24.09 -10.33
CA ARG A 240 4.11 24.18 -8.87
C ARG A 240 3.55 22.91 -8.28
N PRO A 241 4.11 22.40 -7.17
CA PRO A 241 3.57 21.22 -6.53
C PRO A 241 2.19 21.49 -5.90
N GLN A 242 1.27 20.55 -6.03
CA GLN A 242 -0.04 20.55 -5.38
C GLN A 242 -0.01 19.86 -4.02
N LEU A 243 0.97 18.97 -3.79
CA LEU A 243 1.33 18.44 -2.47
C LEU A 243 2.78 18.83 -2.19
N LEU A 244 3.02 19.33 -0.98
CA LEU A 244 4.34 19.72 -0.50
C LEU A 244 4.42 19.35 0.98
N SER A 245 5.42 18.56 1.38
CA SER A 245 5.74 18.32 2.79
C SER A 245 6.72 19.38 3.31
N SER A 246 6.85 19.49 4.63
CA SER A 246 7.85 20.34 5.28
C SER A 246 9.20 19.63 5.46
N GLY A 247 9.19 18.31 5.55
CA GLY A 247 10.34 17.43 5.63
C GLY A 247 9.92 16.01 5.29
N LEU A 248 10.86 15.09 5.28
CA LEU A 248 10.60 13.68 5.01
C LEU A 248 9.98 13.02 6.23
N GLU A 249 10.46 13.32 7.45
CA GLU A 249 9.85 12.83 8.68
C GLU A 249 8.42 13.33 8.88
N ASP A 250 8.13 14.59 8.55
CA ASP A 250 6.79 15.17 8.63
C ASP A 250 5.85 14.51 7.62
N TYR A 251 6.36 14.20 6.42
CA TYR A 251 5.59 13.44 5.44
C TYR A 251 5.14 12.08 6.01
N PHE A 252 5.98 11.40 6.78
CA PHE A 252 5.63 10.14 7.44
C PHE A 252 4.95 10.32 8.81
N LEU A 253 4.50 11.54 9.16
CA LEU A 253 3.82 11.91 10.40
C LEU A 253 4.71 11.83 11.65
N GLY A 254 6.02 11.89 11.47
CA GLY A 254 6.99 12.10 12.53
C GLY A 254 7.31 13.57 12.74
N THR A 255 8.24 13.86 13.62
CA THR A 255 8.82 15.19 13.84
C THR A 255 10.25 15.08 14.34
N TYR A 256 11.03 16.15 14.17
CA TYR A 256 12.38 16.25 14.74
C TYR A 256 13.23 15.01 14.52
N TYR A 257 13.37 14.60 13.27
CA TYR A 257 14.14 13.42 12.84
C TYR A 257 13.73 12.15 13.58
N PHE A 258 12.43 12.00 13.86
CA PHE A 258 11.86 10.83 14.55
C PHE A 258 12.45 10.62 15.97
N ASN A 259 12.65 11.69 16.74
CA ASN A 259 13.29 11.65 18.06
C ASN A 259 12.52 10.84 19.13
N ARG A 260 11.30 10.35 18.84
CA ARG A 260 10.51 9.49 19.73
C ARG A 260 10.62 8.00 19.40
N GLY A 261 11.45 7.65 18.42
CA GLY A 261 11.67 6.27 18.00
C GLY A 261 10.54 5.69 17.15
N LEU A 262 10.48 4.37 17.04
CA LEU A 262 9.57 3.65 16.16
C LEU A 262 8.09 3.85 16.54
N TYR A 263 7.23 3.91 15.55
CA TYR A 263 5.78 3.97 15.71
C TYR A 263 5.06 3.34 14.51
N HIS A 264 3.85 2.84 14.77
CA HIS A 264 3.01 2.17 13.78
C HIS A 264 1.58 2.68 13.89
N LEU A 265 1.28 3.74 13.14
CA LEU A 265 -0.07 4.30 13.01
C LEU A 265 -0.79 3.66 11.83
N ARG A 266 -2.11 3.85 11.77
CA ARG A 266 -2.91 3.35 10.65
C ARG A 266 -2.44 3.89 9.30
N GLN A 267 -2.08 5.18 9.22
CA GLN A 267 -1.71 5.86 7.98
C GLN A 267 -0.22 5.90 7.72
N ALA A 268 0.62 5.88 8.76
CA ALA A 268 2.06 6.01 8.60
C ALA A 268 2.81 5.33 9.74
N GLY A 269 4.06 5.01 9.53
CA GLY A 269 4.91 4.46 10.57
C GLY A 269 6.39 4.58 10.25
N LEU A 270 7.18 4.69 11.31
CA LEU A 270 8.61 4.52 11.30
C LEU A 270 8.92 3.08 11.72
N THR A 271 9.43 2.29 10.81
CA THR A 271 9.62 0.83 10.98
C THR A 271 11.05 0.44 11.29
N HIS A 272 12.00 1.33 10.99
CA HIS A 272 13.41 1.20 11.31
C HIS A 272 14.01 2.58 11.56
N ARG A 273 14.89 2.68 12.55
CA ARG A 273 15.76 3.83 12.76
C ARG A 273 16.99 3.40 13.54
N LYS A 274 18.16 3.75 13.02
CA LYS A 274 19.43 3.44 13.64
C LYS A 274 20.34 4.66 13.57
N ASP A 275 20.77 5.13 14.75
CA ASP A 275 21.56 6.35 14.87
C ASP A 275 23.03 6.15 14.45
N GLU A 276 23.55 4.93 14.57
CA GLU A 276 24.96 4.63 14.31
C GLU A 276 25.31 4.72 12.81
N ASP A 277 24.36 4.44 11.95
CA ASP A 277 24.56 4.48 10.48
C ASP A 277 23.57 5.40 9.77
N HIS A 278 22.79 6.18 10.55
CA HIS A 278 21.80 7.15 10.07
C HIS A 278 20.83 6.56 9.03
N SER A 279 20.39 5.32 9.32
CA SER A 279 19.42 4.64 8.49
C SER A 279 18.01 4.73 9.05
N PHE A 280 17.01 4.78 8.17
CA PHE A 280 15.60 4.69 8.54
C PHE A 280 14.78 4.00 7.46
N SER A 281 13.63 3.47 7.86
CA SER A 281 12.56 3.10 6.93
C SER A 281 11.19 3.47 7.47
N ALA A 282 10.28 3.77 6.54
CA ALA A 282 8.95 4.27 6.90
C ALA A 282 7.92 3.90 5.81
N TYR A 283 6.64 3.94 6.19
CA TYR A 283 5.51 3.81 5.27
C TYR A 283 4.50 4.94 5.48
N ARG A 284 3.80 5.33 4.40
CA ARG A 284 2.65 6.24 4.41
C ARG A 284 1.58 5.76 3.45
N PHE A 285 0.33 5.65 3.95
CA PHE A 285 -0.86 5.44 3.14
C PHE A 285 -1.56 6.76 2.86
N HIS A 286 -2.13 6.88 1.66
CA HIS A 286 -2.97 7.97 1.22
C HIS A 286 -4.44 7.54 1.04
N ASP A 287 -4.91 6.59 1.88
CA ASP A 287 -6.31 6.12 1.86
C ASP A 287 -7.28 7.11 2.52
N LEU A 288 -6.81 7.96 3.42
CA LEU A 288 -7.60 8.98 4.10
C LEU A 288 -7.32 10.41 3.61
N ASP A 289 -6.15 10.66 3.04
CA ASP A 289 -5.73 11.92 2.43
C ASP A 289 -5.29 11.67 0.97
N PRO A 290 -6.22 11.24 0.09
CA PRO A 290 -5.88 10.76 -1.24
C PRO A 290 -5.25 11.86 -2.10
N VAL A 291 -4.16 11.49 -2.79
CA VAL A 291 -3.50 12.33 -3.78
C VAL A 291 -3.93 11.85 -5.16
N PHE A 292 -5.02 12.41 -5.66
CA PHE A 292 -5.51 12.14 -7.01
C PHE A 292 -4.71 12.92 -8.05
N PHE A 293 -4.55 12.32 -9.23
CA PHE A 293 -3.95 12.99 -10.36
C PHE A 293 -4.73 12.73 -11.65
N SER A 294 -4.67 13.70 -12.55
CA SER A 294 -5.13 13.60 -13.93
C SER A 294 -4.10 14.28 -14.84
N ASN A 295 -3.97 13.76 -16.08
CA ASN A 295 -2.96 14.21 -17.03
C ASN A 295 -1.52 14.06 -16.52
N GLY A 296 -1.28 13.05 -15.68
CA GLY A 296 0.03 12.70 -15.16
C GLY A 296 0.36 13.21 -13.76
N LEU A 297 1.31 12.51 -13.14
CA LEU A 297 1.90 12.80 -11.83
C LEU A 297 3.42 12.73 -11.94
N ARG A 298 4.13 13.72 -11.42
CA ARG A 298 5.54 13.63 -11.06
C ARG A 298 5.65 13.81 -9.55
N LEU A 299 5.95 12.71 -8.84
CA LEU A 299 6.21 12.71 -7.40
C LEU A 299 7.72 12.69 -7.19
N THR A 300 8.26 13.63 -6.42
CA THR A 300 9.70 13.78 -6.18
C THR A 300 10.01 13.86 -4.71
N CYS A 301 11.27 13.62 -4.37
CA CYS A 301 11.87 13.93 -3.08
C CYS A 301 13.18 14.64 -3.31
N ARG A 302 13.60 15.50 -2.39
CA ARG A 302 14.91 16.15 -2.41
C ARG A 302 15.77 15.57 -1.29
N CYS A 303 17.06 15.43 -1.52
CA CYS A 303 18.01 14.98 -0.50
C CYS A 303 18.40 16.16 0.40
N GLY A 304 17.58 16.42 1.45
CA GLY A 304 17.70 17.60 2.30
C GLY A 304 17.17 18.87 1.65
N GLU A 305 17.18 19.97 2.39
CA GLU A 305 16.80 21.31 1.91
C GLU A 305 17.87 22.33 2.28
N GLU A 306 17.96 23.42 1.52
CA GLU A 306 18.73 24.59 1.91
C GLU A 306 18.03 25.27 3.09
N ARG A 307 18.77 25.52 4.16
CA ARG A 307 18.30 26.34 5.27
C ARG A 307 19.13 27.60 5.35
N GLY A 308 18.46 28.74 5.28
CA GLY A 308 19.08 30.05 5.43
C GLY A 308 19.60 30.31 6.85
N ASP A 309 18.98 29.66 7.85
CA ASP A 309 19.33 29.81 9.25
C ASP A 309 19.39 28.44 9.93
N LEU A 310 20.38 28.22 10.77
CA LEU A 310 20.51 27.03 11.61
C LEU A 310 19.43 27.05 12.71
N VAL A 311 18.46 26.17 12.59
CA VAL A 311 17.43 26.00 13.61
C VAL A 311 17.64 24.64 14.30
N PHE A 312 17.73 24.65 15.63
CA PHE A 312 17.81 23.47 16.48
C PHE A 312 19.01 22.52 16.26
N GLY A 313 20.19 23.07 15.97
CA GLY A 313 21.41 22.26 15.93
C GLY A 313 21.60 21.41 14.68
N THR A 314 20.78 21.59 13.66
CA THR A 314 21.01 21.00 12.34
C THR A 314 22.12 21.79 11.63
N THR A 315 23.01 21.09 10.91
CA THR A 315 24.14 21.75 10.23
C THR A 315 23.71 22.32 8.88
N GLY A 316 22.53 21.99 8.37
CA GLY A 316 22.07 22.38 7.04
C GLY A 316 22.92 21.79 5.90
N HIS A 317 23.65 20.71 6.18
CA HIS A 317 24.58 20.08 5.25
C HIS A 317 24.25 18.60 5.05
N PRO A 318 23.16 18.27 4.31
CA PRO A 318 22.86 16.89 3.97
C PRO A 318 24.05 16.25 3.27
N GLN A 319 24.20 14.94 3.43
CA GLN A 319 25.29 14.18 2.83
C GLN A 319 24.73 13.29 1.71
N PRO A 320 25.55 12.77 0.81
CA PRO A 320 25.11 11.80 -0.19
C PRO A 320 24.36 10.66 0.48
N THR A 321 23.19 10.34 -0.02
CA THR A 321 22.24 9.43 0.62
C THR A 321 21.83 8.33 -0.35
N THR A 322 21.79 7.10 0.13
CA THR A 322 21.25 5.95 -0.62
C THR A 322 19.77 5.80 -0.31
N TYR A 323 18.95 5.76 -1.34
CA TYR A 323 17.51 5.57 -1.19
C TYR A 323 17.04 4.30 -1.89
N THR A 324 16.17 3.55 -1.23
CA THR A 324 15.28 2.57 -1.85
C THR A 324 13.84 3.00 -1.57
N THR A 325 13.06 3.23 -2.63
CA THR A 325 11.72 3.81 -2.52
C THR A 325 10.71 3.02 -3.33
N TYR A 326 9.53 2.78 -2.78
CA TYR A 326 8.39 2.18 -3.45
C TYR A 326 7.20 3.13 -3.38
N VAL A 327 6.65 3.47 -4.53
CA VAL A 327 5.42 4.28 -4.66
C VAL A 327 4.37 3.45 -5.37
N TRP A 328 3.26 3.27 -4.69
CA TRP A 328 2.11 2.52 -5.18
C TRP A 328 1.06 3.47 -5.72
N THR A 329 0.65 3.27 -6.96
CA THR A 329 -0.40 4.06 -7.60
C THR A 329 -1.50 3.16 -8.14
N TYR A 330 -2.74 3.60 -8.04
CA TYR A 330 -3.81 3.08 -8.89
C TYR A 330 -3.86 3.97 -10.13
N ASP A 331 -3.67 3.37 -11.30
CA ASP A 331 -3.68 4.05 -12.59
C ASP A 331 -4.89 3.61 -13.41
N TRP A 332 -5.62 4.53 -14.05
CA TRP A 332 -6.76 4.28 -14.92
C TRP A 332 -6.89 5.25 -16.09
#